data_ad24d0b500166093aa55b965f851891a
#
_entry.id   ad24d0b500166093aa55b965f851891a
#
_cell.length_a   1.000
_cell.length_b   1.000
_cell.length_c   1.000
_cell.angle_alpha   90.00
_cell.angle_beta   90.00
_cell.angle_gamma   90.00
#
_symmetry.space_group_name_H-M   'P 1'
#
loop_
_entity.id
_entity.type
_entity.pdbx_description
1 polymer ?
#
loop_
_entity_poly.entity_id
_entity_poly.type
_entity_poly.pdbx_seq_one_letter_code
_entity_poly.pdbx_strand_id
1 'polypeptide(L)'
;TIRRVIDREKPEIVVIDSIQTMYNEDVSSAPGSVSQVRESTGTLMQIAKGLGISIFIVGHVTKEGVVAGPRVLEHMVDTVLYFEGDRHAAYRILRGVKNRFGSTNEIGVFEMRGDGLTEVENPSEFMLSGKPEGASGSVVACSMEGTRPILLEIQALVCHSNFGMPRRTAAGTDFNRVNLLMAVLEKRLGLSLGNCDAYINIAGGIRMNEPAIDLGLVLAIVSSYKDRPIDEKTI
;
A
#
# COMPACT_ATOMS: atom_id res chain seq x y z
N THR A 1 2.11 19.26 -31.29
CA THR A 1 1.71 17.90 -30.87
C THR A 1 2.93 17.18 -30.28
N ILE A 2 2.73 16.31 -29.29
CA ILE A 2 3.79 15.52 -28.63
C ILE A 2 4.63 14.75 -29.64
N ARG A 3 4.01 14.14 -30.64
CA ARG A 3 4.73 13.40 -31.68
C ARG A 3 5.80 14.24 -32.39
N ARG A 4 5.49 15.49 -32.74
CA ARG A 4 6.47 16.38 -33.38
C ARG A 4 7.68 16.70 -32.50
N VAL A 5 7.45 16.79 -31.17
CA VAL A 5 8.54 17.01 -30.19
C VAL A 5 9.41 15.75 -30.12
N ILE A 6 8.80 14.58 -30.02
CA ILE A 6 9.52 13.30 -29.96
C ILE A 6 10.34 13.08 -31.24
N ASP A 7 9.75 13.34 -32.43
CA ASP A 7 10.44 13.18 -33.69
C ASP A 7 11.64 14.13 -33.85
N ARG A 8 11.56 15.35 -33.26
CA ARG A 8 12.63 16.34 -33.26
C ARG A 8 13.73 16.04 -32.27
N GLU A 9 13.35 15.79 -31.03
CA GLU A 9 14.30 15.63 -29.90
C GLU A 9 14.88 14.20 -29.79
N LYS A 10 14.19 13.21 -30.39
CA LYS A 10 14.56 11.78 -30.37
C LYS A 10 14.94 11.27 -28.96
N PRO A 11 14.09 11.48 -27.96
CA PRO A 11 14.38 11.05 -26.59
C PRO A 11 14.37 9.52 -26.48
N GLU A 12 15.18 8.95 -25.58
CA GLU A 12 15.12 7.54 -25.24
C GLU A 12 13.97 7.23 -24.27
N ILE A 13 13.62 8.23 -23.44
CA ILE A 13 12.58 8.13 -22.42
C ILE A 13 11.65 9.35 -22.53
N VAL A 14 10.34 9.11 -22.42
CA VAL A 14 9.31 10.14 -22.36
C VAL A 14 8.48 9.96 -21.10
N VAL A 15 8.23 11.02 -20.37
CA VAL A 15 7.34 11.03 -19.21
C VAL A 15 6.14 11.93 -19.50
N ILE A 16 4.94 11.39 -19.33
CA ILE A 16 3.67 12.12 -19.48
C ILE A 16 3.04 12.28 -18.11
N ASP A 17 3.06 13.48 -17.55
CA ASP A 17 2.39 13.84 -16.30
C ASP A 17 1.38 14.96 -16.56
N SER A 18 0.09 14.64 -16.59
CA SER A 18 -0.58 13.36 -16.43
C SER A 18 -1.42 13.02 -17.67
N ILE A 19 -1.77 11.76 -17.81
CA ILE A 19 -2.60 11.31 -18.94
C ILE A 19 -3.99 11.98 -18.96
N GLN A 20 -4.50 12.40 -17.80
CA GLN A 20 -5.80 13.06 -17.68
C GLN A 20 -5.82 14.45 -18.30
N THR A 21 -4.67 15.10 -18.47
CA THR A 21 -4.56 16.42 -19.13
C THR A 21 -4.41 16.33 -20.64
N MET A 22 -4.22 15.12 -21.15
CA MET A 22 -4.06 14.90 -22.59
C MET A 22 -5.39 15.09 -23.32
N TYR A 23 -5.29 15.71 -24.49
CA TYR A 23 -6.42 15.97 -25.37
C TYR A 23 -6.11 15.54 -26.80
N ASN A 24 -7.01 14.73 -27.37
CA ASN A 24 -7.03 14.36 -28.77
C ASN A 24 -8.24 15.01 -29.41
N GLU A 25 -8.01 15.82 -30.45
CA GLU A 25 -9.05 16.57 -31.20
C GLU A 25 -10.02 15.66 -31.93
N ASP A 26 -9.59 14.44 -32.26
CA ASP A 26 -10.42 13.45 -32.96
C ASP A 26 -11.47 12.81 -32.07
N VAL A 27 -11.41 13.06 -30.76
CA VAL A 27 -12.33 12.51 -29.73
C VAL A 27 -13.18 13.63 -29.16
N SER A 28 -14.49 13.56 -29.32
CA SER A 28 -15.42 14.64 -28.96
C SER A 28 -15.67 14.83 -27.46
N SER A 29 -15.04 14.02 -26.60
CA SER A 29 -15.22 14.07 -25.14
C SER A 29 -14.20 14.97 -24.44
N ALA A 30 -14.54 15.44 -23.23
CA ALA A 30 -13.68 16.32 -22.44
C ALA A 30 -12.36 15.65 -22.03
N PRO A 31 -11.27 16.43 -21.80
CA PRO A 31 -10.04 15.92 -21.21
C PRO A 31 -10.30 15.16 -19.91
N GLY A 32 -9.56 14.08 -19.66
CA GLY A 32 -9.74 13.22 -18.48
C GLY A 32 -10.90 12.22 -18.58
N SER A 33 -11.71 12.25 -19.64
CA SER A 33 -12.73 11.23 -19.88
C SER A 33 -12.09 9.88 -20.26
N VAL A 34 -12.84 8.78 -20.09
CA VAL A 34 -12.39 7.41 -20.43
C VAL A 34 -11.91 7.31 -21.86
N SER A 35 -12.68 7.89 -22.79
CA SER A 35 -12.38 7.87 -24.22
C SER A 35 -11.11 8.66 -24.56
N GLN A 36 -10.92 9.85 -23.99
CA GLN A 36 -9.71 10.65 -24.18
C GLN A 36 -8.46 9.94 -23.65
N VAL A 37 -8.56 9.41 -22.42
CA VAL A 37 -7.45 8.69 -21.77
C VAL A 37 -7.08 7.45 -22.60
N ARG A 38 -8.08 6.69 -23.05
CA ARG A 38 -7.86 5.47 -23.86
C ARG A 38 -7.20 5.77 -25.18
N GLU A 39 -7.71 6.77 -25.92
CA GLU A 39 -7.19 7.12 -27.25
C GLU A 39 -5.79 7.73 -27.16
N SER A 40 -5.57 8.64 -26.19
CA SER A 40 -4.24 9.20 -25.95
C SER A 40 -3.23 8.12 -25.60
N THR A 41 -3.60 7.15 -24.74
CA THR A 41 -2.73 6.03 -24.41
C THR A 41 -2.45 5.14 -25.60
N GLY A 42 -3.46 4.84 -26.44
CA GLY A 42 -3.28 4.08 -27.68
C GLY A 42 -2.26 4.73 -28.60
N THR A 43 -2.35 6.04 -28.78
CA THR A 43 -1.41 6.83 -29.59
C THR A 43 0.01 6.78 -29.01
N LEU A 44 0.17 6.96 -27.69
CA LEU A 44 1.47 6.88 -27.03
C LEU A 44 2.11 5.49 -27.16
N MET A 45 1.31 4.43 -27.04
CA MET A 45 1.78 3.05 -27.24
C MET A 45 2.27 2.80 -28.67
N GLN A 46 1.55 3.33 -29.67
CA GLN A 46 1.98 3.22 -31.07
C GLN A 46 3.31 3.95 -31.29
N ILE A 47 3.48 5.13 -30.70
CA ILE A 47 4.74 5.89 -30.75
C ILE A 47 5.87 5.09 -30.06
N ALA A 48 5.64 4.58 -28.85
CA ALA A 48 6.61 3.81 -28.11
C ALA A 48 7.13 2.60 -28.92
N LYS A 49 6.19 1.79 -29.45
CA LYS A 49 6.51 0.60 -30.23
C LYS A 49 7.14 0.92 -31.60
N GLY A 50 6.67 1.97 -32.23
CA GLY A 50 7.17 2.36 -33.57
C GLY A 50 8.57 2.96 -33.56
N LEU A 51 8.94 3.64 -32.46
CA LEU A 51 10.24 4.30 -32.31
C LEU A 51 11.20 3.54 -31.37
N GLY A 52 10.74 2.50 -30.68
CA GLY A 52 11.54 1.76 -29.72
C GLY A 52 11.93 2.55 -28.47
N ILE A 53 11.06 3.48 -28.03
CA ILE A 53 11.31 4.34 -26.87
C ILE A 53 10.46 3.91 -25.66
N SER A 54 10.94 4.18 -24.45
CA SER A 54 10.20 3.94 -23.23
C SER A 54 9.32 5.14 -22.87
N ILE A 55 8.01 4.91 -22.65
CA ILE A 55 7.08 5.97 -22.26
C ILE A 55 6.50 5.65 -20.87
N PHE A 56 6.72 6.55 -19.91
CA PHE A 56 6.10 6.54 -18.61
C PHE A 56 4.84 7.40 -18.63
N ILE A 57 3.71 6.81 -18.25
CA ILE A 57 2.43 7.50 -18.19
C ILE A 57 2.03 7.61 -16.73
N VAL A 58 2.00 8.83 -16.19
CA VAL A 58 1.52 9.12 -14.86
C VAL A 58 0.00 9.29 -14.89
N GLY A 59 -0.70 8.56 -14.05
CA GLY A 59 -2.14 8.63 -13.89
C GLY A 59 -2.53 8.79 -12.42
N HIS A 60 -3.51 9.64 -12.14
CA HIS A 60 -4.01 9.86 -10.78
C HIS A 60 -5.22 8.97 -10.50
N VAL A 61 -5.21 8.32 -9.34
CA VAL A 61 -6.37 7.56 -8.81
C VAL A 61 -7.15 8.50 -7.89
N THR A 62 -8.45 8.69 -8.15
CA THR A 62 -9.31 9.39 -7.21
C THR A 62 -9.81 8.44 -6.14
N LYS A 63 -10.05 8.96 -4.92
CA LYS A 63 -10.57 8.18 -3.77
C LYS A 63 -11.91 7.50 -4.06
N GLU A 64 -12.66 8.00 -5.02
CA GLU A 64 -14.02 7.52 -5.37
C GLU A 64 -14.03 6.53 -6.55
N GLY A 65 -12.89 6.23 -7.16
CA GLY A 65 -12.81 5.27 -8.27
C GLY A 65 -13.55 5.66 -9.55
N VAL A 66 -14.07 6.88 -9.62
CA VAL A 66 -15.01 7.35 -10.67
C VAL A 66 -14.29 8.05 -11.84
N VAL A 67 -13.09 8.58 -11.63
CA VAL A 67 -12.34 9.16 -12.74
C VAL A 67 -11.70 8.06 -13.56
N ALA A 68 -12.05 8.05 -14.81
CA ALA A 68 -11.50 7.19 -15.83
C ALA A 68 -9.98 7.28 -15.85
N GLY A 69 -9.37 6.35 -15.20
CA GLY A 69 -7.95 6.40 -15.09
C GLY A 69 -7.32 5.01 -15.14
N PRO A 70 -6.79 4.52 -14.02
CA PRO A 70 -5.80 3.46 -14.03
C PRO A 70 -6.31 2.15 -14.60
N ARG A 71 -7.52 1.71 -14.26
CA ARG A 71 -8.05 0.40 -14.70
C ARG A 71 -8.16 0.25 -16.21
N VAL A 72 -8.47 1.34 -16.94
CA VAL A 72 -8.52 1.31 -18.41
C VAL A 72 -7.11 1.14 -18.98
N LEU A 73 -6.11 1.80 -18.35
CA LEU A 73 -4.72 1.76 -18.79
C LEU A 73 -4.04 0.43 -18.46
N GLU A 74 -4.40 -0.19 -17.35
CA GLU A 74 -3.80 -1.47 -16.90
C GLU A 74 -3.84 -2.56 -17.97
N HIS A 75 -4.91 -2.61 -18.75
CA HIS A 75 -5.04 -3.59 -19.83
C HIS A 75 -4.22 -3.23 -21.07
N MET A 76 -3.93 -1.94 -21.27
CA MET A 76 -3.27 -1.44 -22.46
C MET A 76 -1.75 -1.46 -22.35
N VAL A 77 -1.19 -1.02 -21.22
CA VAL A 77 0.25 -0.87 -21.01
C VAL A 77 0.95 -2.19 -20.67
N ASP A 78 2.25 -2.23 -20.83
CA ASP A 78 3.06 -3.43 -20.59
C ASP A 78 3.38 -3.63 -19.11
N THR A 79 3.59 -2.54 -18.37
CA THR A 79 3.88 -2.54 -16.94
C THR A 79 2.99 -1.54 -16.22
N VAL A 80 2.49 -1.93 -15.05
CA VAL A 80 1.71 -1.06 -14.16
C VAL A 80 2.38 -1.05 -12.79
N LEU A 81 2.69 0.14 -12.33
CA LEU A 81 3.26 0.40 -11.02
C LEU A 81 2.28 1.25 -10.21
N TYR A 82 1.98 0.81 -8.99
CA TYR A 82 1.21 1.60 -8.03
C TYR A 82 2.16 2.27 -7.05
N PHE A 83 1.94 3.56 -6.84
CA PHE A 83 2.63 4.34 -5.86
C PHE A 83 1.69 4.59 -4.69
N GLU A 84 1.87 3.81 -3.62
CA GLU A 84 0.99 3.76 -2.46
C GLU A 84 1.59 4.52 -1.29
N GLY A 85 0.75 5.13 -0.46
CA GLY A 85 1.16 5.75 0.80
C GLY A 85 0.06 6.61 1.41
N ASP A 86 -0.02 6.63 2.72
CA ASP A 86 -0.89 7.53 3.45
C ASP A 86 -0.28 8.94 3.49
N ARG A 87 -1.12 9.98 3.52
CA ARG A 87 -0.66 11.37 3.62
C ARG A 87 0.08 11.67 4.93
N HIS A 88 -0.19 10.89 5.95
CA HIS A 88 0.42 11.03 7.28
C HIS A 88 1.59 10.08 7.51
N ALA A 89 1.82 9.12 6.59
CA ALA A 89 2.97 8.23 6.66
C ALA A 89 4.17 8.84 5.92
N ALA A 90 5.36 8.74 6.52
CA ALA A 90 6.60 9.19 5.89
C ALA A 90 6.98 8.34 4.66
N TYR A 91 6.38 7.14 4.53
CA TYR A 91 6.72 6.18 3.48
C TYR A 91 5.84 6.20 2.28
N ARG A 92 6.46 5.73 1.19
CA ARG A 92 5.79 5.40 -0.06
C ARG A 92 6.24 4.03 -0.51
N ILE A 93 5.32 3.22 -0.99
CA ILE A 93 5.60 1.90 -1.57
C ILE A 93 5.33 1.98 -3.06
N LEU A 94 6.31 1.57 -3.85
CA LEU A 94 6.17 1.35 -5.28
C LEU A 94 5.95 -0.14 -5.50
N ARG A 95 4.77 -0.51 -6.00
CA ARG A 95 4.36 -1.91 -6.19
C ARG A 95 4.12 -2.22 -7.66
N GLY A 96 4.70 -3.30 -8.15
CA GLY A 96 4.35 -3.87 -9.44
C GLY A 96 2.99 -4.57 -9.37
N VAL A 97 2.03 -4.13 -10.19
CA VAL A 97 0.70 -4.75 -10.29
C VAL A 97 0.59 -5.59 -11.55
N LYS A 98 1.25 -5.17 -12.61
CA LYS A 98 1.36 -5.88 -13.88
C LYS A 98 2.75 -5.70 -14.46
N ASN A 99 3.32 -6.77 -14.97
CA ASN A 99 4.57 -6.72 -15.71
C ASN A 99 4.59 -7.85 -16.76
N ARG A 100 4.57 -7.50 -18.04
CA ARG A 100 4.62 -8.49 -19.13
C ARG A 100 5.99 -9.13 -19.30
N PHE A 101 7.03 -8.51 -18.73
CA PHE A 101 8.42 -8.91 -18.97
C PHE A 101 9.09 -9.52 -17.73
N GLY A 102 8.37 -9.65 -16.62
CA GLY A 102 8.94 -10.18 -15.38
C GLY A 102 7.94 -10.30 -14.24
N SER A 103 8.48 -10.54 -13.04
CA SER A 103 7.72 -10.66 -11.82
C SER A 103 7.08 -9.33 -11.40
N THR A 104 5.95 -9.42 -10.70
CA THR A 104 5.31 -8.29 -9.97
C THR A 104 5.54 -8.40 -8.46
N ASN A 105 6.35 -9.36 -8.02
CA ASN A 105 6.55 -9.65 -6.60
C ASN A 105 7.55 -8.71 -5.90
N GLU A 106 8.16 -7.80 -6.64
CA GLU A 106 9.11 -6.85 -6.08
C GLU A 106 8.41 -5.56 -5.66
N ILE A 107 8.84 -5.01 -4.52
CA ILE A 107 8.41 -3.69 -4.05
C ILE A 107 9.62 -2.79 -3.80
N GLY A 108 9.45 -1.49 -4.07
CA GLY A 108 10.36 -0.44 -3.61
C GLY A 108 9.74 0.30 -2.43
N VAL A 109 10.52 0.52 -1.37
CA VAL A 109 10.11 1.34 -0.23
C VAL A 109 10.92 2.62 -0.22
N PHE A 110 10.23 3.75 -0.13
CA PHE A 110 10.82 5.09 -0.15
C PHE A 110 10.35 5.91 1.05
N GLU A 111 11.21 6.75 1.56
CA GLU A 111 10.91 7.75 2.57
C GLU A 111 10.74 9.12 1.92
N MET A 112 9.73 9.87 2.32
CA MET A 112 9.54 11.25 1.91
C MET A 112 10.33 12.16 2.84
N ARG A 113 11.42 12.76 2.32
CA ARG A 113 12.26 13.71 3.03
C ARG A 113 12.07 15.14 2.51
N GLY A 114 12.72 16.10 3.15
CA GLY A 114 12.66 17.51 2.74
C GLY A 114 13.23 17.79 1.36
N ASP A 115 14.14 16.95 0.89
CA ASP A 115 14.81 16.99 -0.41
C ASP A 115 14.19 16.07 -1.46
N GLY A 116 13.15 15.28 -1.09
CA GLY A 116 12.44 14.40 -1.99
C GLY A 116 12.28 12.97 -1.48
N LEU A 117 12.11 12.04 -2.42
CA LEU A 117 12.01 10.60 -2.13
C LEU A 117 13.39 9.98 -2.04
N THR A 118 13.65 9.29 -0.93
CA THR A 118 14.89 8.53 -0.69
C THR A 118 14.55 7.06 -0.55
N GLU A 119 15.32 6.19 -1.19
CA GLU A 119 15.16 4.74 -1.05
C GLU A 119 15.44 4.30 0.39
N VAL A 120 14.65 3.37 0.90
CA VAL A 120 14.84 2.71 2.20
C VAL A 120 15.42 1.32 1.94
N GLU A 121 16.73 1.18 2.15
CA GLU A 121 17.44 -0.08 1.91
C GLU A 121 16.94 -1.21 2.82
N ASN A 122 16.69 -0.90 4.09
CA ASN A 122 16.16 -1.84 5.09
C ASN A 122 14.83 -1.36 5.68
N PRO A 123 13.68 -1.66 5.04
CA PRO A 123 12.37 -1.28 5.56
C PRO A 123 12.08 -1.82 6.95
N SER A 124 12.57 -3.03 7.27
CA SER A 124 12.34 -3.66 8.58
C SER A 124 12.97 -2.86 9.73
N GLU A 125 14.23 -2.45 9.58
CA GLU A 125 14.93 -1.66 10.60
C GLU A 125 14.19 -0.36 10.88
N PHE A 126 13.72 0.27 9.83
CA PHE A 126 13.00 1.51 9.95
C PHE A 126 11.61 1.32 10.62
N MET A 127 10.85 0.30 10.24
CA MET A 127 9.53 0.04 10.83
C MET A 127 9.60 -0.34 12.30
N LEU A 128 10.75 -0.79 12.77
CA LEU A 128 11.00 -1.13 14.16
C LEU A 128 11.65 0.00 14.97
N SER A 129 12.07 1.09 14.33
CA SER A 129 12.84 2.17 14.96
C SER A 129 12.16 2.92 16.11
N GLY A 130 10.85 2.76 16.27
CA GLY A 130 10.05 3.39 17.34
C GLY A 130 9.46 2.39 18.35
N LYS A 131 9.83 1.10 18.27
CA LYS A 131 9.26 0.07 19.15
C LYS A 131 9.63 0.33 20.60
N PRO A 132 8.65 0.44 21.53
CA PRO A 132 8.92 0.59 22.94
C PRO A 132 9.44 -0.73 23.53
N GLU A 133 10.52 -0.66 24.32
CA GLU A 133 11.06 -1.81 25.05
C GLU A 133 10.14 -2.21 26.21
N GLY A 134 9.91 -3.51 26.37
CA GLY A 134 9.16 -4.07 27.49
C GLY A 134 7.70 -3.66 27.60
N ALA A 135 7.10 -3.12 26.54
CA ALA A 135 5.69 -2.74 26.52
C ALA A 135 4.78 -3.94 26.20
N SER A 136 3.69 -4.08 26.97
CA SER A 136 2.62 -5.02 26.61
C SER A 136 1.88 -4.55 25.37
N GLY A 137 1.42 -5.50 24.55
CA GLY A 137 0.68 -5.19 23.32
C GLY A 137 1.54 -4.80 22.11
N SER A 138 2.86 -4.80 22.21
CA SER A 138 3.79 -4.59 21.09
C SER A 138 4.48 -5.91 20.72
N VAL A 139 4.36 -6.30 19.45
CA VAL A 139 4.92 -7.55 18.91
C VAL A 139 5.54 -7.28 17.55
N VAL A 140 6.70 -7.88 17.28
CA VAL A 140 7.27 -7.93 15.93
C VAL A 140 6.67 -9.11 15.18
N ALA A 141 6.24 -8.89 13.97
CA ALA A 141 5.77 -9.92 13.06
C ALA A 141 6.47 -9.81 11.70
N CYS A 142 6.63 -10.93 11.03
CA CYS A 142 7.13 -10.97 9.67
C CYS A 142 5.97 -11.11 8.69
N SER A 143 5.88 -10.20 7.75
CA SER A 143 4.99 -10.28 6.60
C SER A 143 5.78 -10.52 5.33
N MET A 144 5.14 -11.11 4.33
CA MET A 144 5.72 -11.26 3.00
C MET A 144 5.08 -10.30 2.02
N GLU A 145 5.87 -9.41 1.46
CA GLU A 145 5.46 -8.56 0.36
C GLU A 145 6.14 -9.03 -0.93
N GLY A 146 5.38 -9.80 -1.71
CA GLY A 146 5.94 -10.52 -2.84
C GLY A 146 6.94 -11.58 -2.39
N THR A 147 8.22 -11.41 -2.72
CA THR A 147 9.32 -12.27 -2.29
C THR A 147 10.12 -11.69 -1.12
N ARG A 148 9.82 -10.47 -0.70
CA ARG A 148 10.58 -9.75 0.33
C ARG A 148 9.95 -9.92 1.71
N PRO A 149 10.65 -10.48 2.71
CA PRO A 149 10.20 -10.46 4.09
C PRO A 149 10.34 -9.03 4.66
N ILE A 150 9.30 -8.58 5.35
CA ILE A 150 9.28 -7.29 6.02
C ILE A 150 8.90 -7.52 7.46
N LEU A 151 9.78 -7.12 8.39
CA LEU A 151 9.46 -7.07 9.80
C LEU A 151 8.69 -5.79 10.11
N LEU A 152 7.63 -5.92 10.87
CA LEU A 152 6.77 -4.80 11.27
C LEU A 152 6.34 -4.95 12.72
N GLU A 153 6.10 -3.83 13.36
CA GLU A 153 5.53 -3.80 14.70
C GLU A 153 4.00 -3.80 14.62
N ILE A 154 3.39 -4.73 15.34
CA ILE A 154 1.95 -4.77 15.61
C ILE A 154 1.72 -4.27 17.01
N GLN A 155 0.89 -3.26 17.14
CA GLN A 155 0.50 -2.65 18.40
C GLN A 155 -0.98 -2.96 18.67
N ALA A 156 -1.27 -3.43 19.89
CA ALA A 156 -2.62 -3.67 20.36
C ALA A 156 -2.84 -3.02 21.72
N LEU A 157 -3.94 -2.32 21.87
CA LEU A 157 -4.44 -1.86 23.15
C LEU A 157 -5.80 -2.50 23.40
N VAL A 158 -5.88 -3.33 24.46
CA VAL A 158 -7.11 -4.00 24.85
C VAL A 158 -7.43 -3.61 26.29
N CYS A 159 -8.60 -3.03 26.52
CA CYS A 159 -9.05 -2.61 27.84
C CYS A 159 -10.54 -2.87 28.03
N HIS A 160 -11.00 -2.96 29.28
CA HIS A 160 -12.43 -3.09 29.56
C HIS A 160 -13.21 -1.88 29.02
N SER A 161 -14.33 -2.17 28.35
CA SER A 161 -15.22 -1.12 27.85
C SER A 161 -16.08 -0.57 29.00
N ASN A 162 -15.99 0.74 29.21
CA ASN A 162 -16.81 1.45 30.22
C ASN A 162 -18.16 1.93 29.67
N PHE A 163 -18.44 1.72 28.38
CA PHE A 163 -19.60 2.35 27.69
C PHE A 163 -20.68 1.35 27.24
N GLY A 164 -20.66 0.12 27.73
CA GLY A 164 -21.66 -0.89 27.42
C GLY A 164 -21.60 -1.50 26.01
N MET A 165 -21.01 -0.81 25.03
CA MET A 165 -20.72 -1.34 23.68
C MET A 165 -19.23 -1.23 23.40
N PRO A 166 -18.53 -2.38 23.25
CA PRO A 166 -17.11 -2.41 22.97
C PRO A 166 -16.77 -1.70 21.63
N ARG A 167 -15.75 -0.86 21.67
CA ARG A 167 -15.20 -0.19 20.49
C ARG A 167 -14.02 -0.98 19.96
N ARG A 168 -14.02 -1.20 18.67
CA ARG A 168 -12.90 -1.88 18.01
C ARG A 168 -12.46 -1.08 16.81
N THR A 169 -11.17 -0.87 16.65
CA THR A 169 -10.58 -0.20 15.51
C THR A 169 -9.35 -0.95 15.03
N ALA A 170 -9.10 -0.91 13.75
CA ALA A 170 -7.92 -1.49 13.14
C ALA A 170 -7.34 -0.47 12.14
N ALA A 171 -6.09 -0.10 12.34
CA ALA A 171 -5.32 0.71 11.42
C ALA A 171 -4.19 -0.15 10.82
N GLY A 172 -4.05 -0.12 9.51
CA GLY A 172 -3.05 -0.90 8.79
C GLY A 172 -3.41 -2.36 8.53
N THR A 173 -4.54 -2.88 9.03
CA THR A 173 -5.03 -4.24 8.76
C THR A 173 -6.55 -4.29 8.61
N ASP A 174 -7.09 -5.43 8.19
CA ASP A 174 -8.52 -5.61 8.00
C ASP A 174 -9.27 -5.74 9.34
N PHE A 175 -10.27 -4.89 9.53
CA PHE A 175 -11.10 -4.84 10.73
C PHE A 175 -11.87 -6.16 11.00
N ASN A 176 -12.40 -6.81 9.94
CA ASN A 176 -13.16 -8.05 10.12
C ASN A 176 -12.23 -9.20 10.52
N ARG A 177 -10.99 -9.18 10.02
CA ARG A 177 -9.97 -10.16 10.42
C ARG A 177 -9.63 -10.05 11.90
N VAL A 178 -9.43 -8.85 12.42
CA VAL A 178 -9.20 -8.61 13.85
C VAL A 178 -10.37 -9.14 14.68
N ASN A 179 -11.62 -8.85 14.28
CA ASN A 179 -12.80 -9.35 14.97
C ASN A 179 -12.89 -10.89 14.97
N LEU A 180 -12.55 -11.52 13.85
CA LEU A 180 -12.51 -12.97 13.73
C LEU A 180 -11.49 -13.57 14.68
N LEU A 181 -10.26 -13.02 14.72
CA LEU A 181 -9.20 -13.50 15.62
C LEU A 181 -9.57 -13.31 17.08
N MET A 182 -10.19 -12.18 17.46
CA MET A 182 -10.71 -11.98 18.81
C MET A 182 -11.79 -13.00 19.19
N ALA A 183 -12.71 -13.32 18.29
CA ALA A 183 -13.72 -14.37 18.53
C ALA A 183 -13.09 -15.77 18.70
N VAL A 184 -12.04 -16.08 17.93
CA VAL A 184 -11.27 -17.32 18.09
C VAL A 184 -10.59 -17.37 19.45
N LEU A 185 -9.94 -16.28 19.90
CA LEU A 185 -9.30 -16.17 21.19
C LEU A 185 -10.30 -16.36 22.33
N GLU A 186 -11.46 -15.75 22.24
CA GLU A 186 -12.54 -15.91 23.22
C GLU A 186 -13.02 -17.36 23.29
N LYS A 187 -13.33 -17.96 22.14
CA LYS A 187 -13.87 -19.31 22.08
C LYS A 187 -12.87 -20.39 22.44
N ARG A 188 -11.61 -20.27 22.01
CA ARG A 188 -10.57 -21.31 22.15
C ARG A 188 -9.73 -21.18 23.40
N LEU A 189 -9.45 -19.96 23.84
CA LEU A 189 -8.60 -19.69 24.99
C LEU A 189 -9.40 -19.21 26.22
N GLY A 190 -10.71 -19.02 26.10
CA GLY A 190 -11.57 -18.59 27.20
C GLY A 190 -11.28 -17.14 27.67
N LEU A 191 -10.71 -16.30 26.79
CA LEU A 191 -10.46 -14.90 27.12
C LEU A 191 -11.76 -14.10 27.05
N SER A 192 -12.07 -13.29 28.07
CA SER A 192 -13.30 -12.49 28.10
C SER A 192 -13.15 -11.19 27.29
N LEU A 193 -13.01 -11.32 25.97
CA LEU A 193 -12.80 -10.19 25.04
C LEU A 193 -14.10 -9.52 24.56
N GLY A 194 -15.24 -10.17 24.80
CA GLY A 194 -16.55 -9.65 24.36
C GLY A 194 -16.89 -8.27 24.92
N ASN A 195 -16.42 -7.96 26.14
CA ASN A 195 -16.63 -6.68 26.80
C ASN A 195 -15.39 -5.76 26.80
N CYS A 196 -14.45 -6.00 25.89
CA CYS A 196 -13.22 -5.21 25.79
C CYS A 196 -13.23 -4.32 24.57
N ASP A 197 -12.82 -3.07 24.74
CA ASP A 197 -12.37 -2.21 23.66
C ASP A 197 -11.04 -2.75 23.13
N ALA A 198 -10.84 -2.68 21.83
CA ALA A 198 -9.62 -3.12 21.18
C ALA A 198 -9.20 -2.14 20.07
N TYR A 199 -7.98 -1.67 20.16
CA TYR A 199 -7.36 -0.75 19.19
C TYR A 199 -6.10 -1.41 18.66
N ILE A 200 -6.10 -1.69 17.35
CA ILE A 200 -5.00 -2.38 16.67
C ILE A 200 -4.37 -1.41 15.67
N ASN A 201 -3.05 -1.37 15.67
CA ASN A 201 -2.29 -0.55 14.74
C ASN A 201 -1.08 -1.32 14.22
N ILE A 202 -0.84 -1.25 12.91
CA ILE A 202 0.44 -1.65 12.32
C ILE A 202 1.30 -0.40 12.19
N ALA A 203 2.44 -0.41 12.87
CA ALA A 203 3.37 0.71 12.85
C ALA A 203 3.91 0.98 11.42
N GLY A 204 4.33 2.23 11.18
CA GLY A 204 4.88 2.63 9.87
C GLY A 204 3.83 3.07 8.84
N GLY A 205 2.51 3.00 9.15
CA GLY A 205 1.45 3.47 8.25
C GLY A 205 1.26 2.63 6.99
N ILE A 206 1.76 1.40 7.00
CA ILE A 206 1.59 0.43 5.92
C ILE A 206 0.33 -0.38 6.14
N ARG A 207 -0.36 -0.70 5.04
CA ARG A 207 -1.51 -1.58 5.10
C ARG A 207 -1.08 -3.01 4.77
N MET A 208 -1.24 -3.92 5.75
CA MET A 208 -0.91 -5.34 5.64
C MET A 208 -2.16 -6.18 5.84
N ASN A 209 -2.52 -6.96 4.83
CA ASN A 209 -3.65 -7.90 4.89
C ASN A 209 -3.18 -9.36 4.70
N GLU A 210 -1.87 -9.59 4.77
CA GLU A 210 -1.26 -10.91 4.60
C GLU A 210 -1.57 -11.80 5.83
N PRO A 211 -2.07 -13.03 5.65
CA PRO A 211 -2.34 -13.95 6.74
C PRO A 211 -1.13 -14.27 7.65
N ALA A 212 0.08 -14.08 7.17
CA ALA A 212 1.29 -14.28 7.94
C ALA A 212 1.34 -13.46 9.24
N ILE A 213 0.67 -12.28 9.28
CA ILE A 213 0.64 -11.43 10.47
C ILE A 213 -0.37 -11.86 11.55
N ASP A 214 -1.20 -12.87 11.30
CA ASP A 214 -2.26 -13.27 12.23
C ASP A 214 -1.74 -13.69 13.60
N LEU A 215 -0.64 -14.44 13.63
CA LEU A 215 -0.04 -14.85 14.90
C LEU A 215 0.47 -13.62 15.67
N GLY A 216 1.07 -12.66 14.98
CA GLY A 216 1.48 -11.39 15.58
C GLY A 216 0.30 -10.60 16.14
N LEU A 217 -0.82 -10.51 15.40
CA LEU A 217 -2.06 -9.88 15.86
C LEU A 217 -2.60 -10.56 17.12
N VAL A 218 -2.67 -11.89 17.12
CA VAL A 218 -3.12 -12.68 18.25
C VAL A 218 -2.22 -12.45 19.48
N LEU A 219 -0.91 -12.50 19.30
CA LEU A 219 0.06 -12.29 20.39
C LEU A 219 -0.02 -10.86 20.95
N ALA A 220 -0.15 -9.85 20.10
CA ALA A 220 -0.29 -8.46 20.53
C ALA A 220 -1.58 -8.27 21.36
N ILE A 221 -2.72 -8.82 20.89
CA ILE A 221 -4.00 -8.78 21.60
C ILE A 221 -3.89 -9.46 22.96
N VAL A 222 -3.33 -10.67 23.03
CA VAL A 222 -3.18 -11.44 24.28
C VAL A 222 -2.20 -10.76 25.24
N SER A 223 -1.09 -10.24 24.72
CA SER A 223 -0.10 -9.49 25.47
C SER A 223 -0.74 -8.27 26.16
N SER A 224 -1.48 -7.47 25.40
CA SER A 224 -2.19 -6.30 25.94
C SER A 224 -3.28 -6.69 26.94
N TYR A 225 -4.10 -7.70 26.61
CA TYR A 225 -5.17 -8.18 27.50
C TYR A 225 -4.65 -8.67 28.85
N LYS A 226 -3.48 -9.34 28.86
CA LYS A 226 -2.84 -9.87 30.09
C LYS A 226 -1.87 -8.89 30.74
N ASP A 227 -1.66 -7.75 30.14
CA ASP A 227 -0.65 -6.76 30.53
C ASP A 227 0.74 -7.40 30.76
N ARG A 228 1.17 -8.22 29.80
CA ARG A 228 2.47 -8.90 29.82
C ARG A 228 3.19 -8.69 28.50
N PRO A 229 4.40 -8.11 28.53
CA PRO A 229 5.20 -7.95 27.33
C PRO A 229 5.57 -9.31 26.73
N ILE A 230 5.73 -9.33 25.42
CA ILE A 230 6.32 -10.45 24.69
C ILE A 230 7.85 -10.28 24.69
N ASP A 231 8.57 -11.39 24.77
CA ASP A 231 10.04 -11.38 24.71
C ASP A 231 10.50 -10.71 23.42
N GLU A 232 11.48 -9.81 23.52
CA GLU A 232 11.98 -9.01 22.40
C GLU A 232 12.59 -9.86 21.29
N LYS A 233 13.02 -11.07 21.59
CA LYS A 233 13.56 -12.04 20.63
C LYS A 233 12.47 -12.86 19.92
N THR A 234 11.20 -12.64 20.26
CA THR A 234 10.07 -13.31 19.58
C THR A 234 9.71 -12.56 18.31
N ILE A 235 9.77 -13.25 17.17
CA ILE A 235 9.40 -12.76 15.84
C ILE A 235 8.38 -13.72 15.23
#